data_23de52900f89594940eeb5141c59021e
#
_entry.id   23de52900f89594940eeb5141c59021e
#
_cell.length_a   1.000
_cell.length_b   1.000
_cell.length_c   1.000
_cell.angle_alpha   90.00
_cell.angle_beta   90.00
_cell.angle_gamma   90.00
#
_symmetry.space_group_name_H-M   'P 1'
#
loop_
_entity.id
_entity.type
_entity.pdbx_description
1 polymer ?
#
loop_
_entity_poly.entity_id
_entity_poly.type
_entity_poly.pdbx_seq_one_letter_code
_entity_poly.pdbx_strand_id
1 'polypeptide(L)'
;MVDCGVYVCGQRLPGKYTYAAALREVREIELXXQEAFVWIGLHEPDENQMQDVADVFGLHPLAVEDAVHAHQRPKLERYDETLFLVLKTVNYVPHESVVLAREIVETGEIMIFVGKDFVVTVRHGEHGGLSEVRKRMDADPEHLRLGPYAVMHAIADYVVDHYLEVTNLMETDIDSIEEVAFAPGRKLDIEPIYLLKREVVELRRCVNPLSTAFQRMQTESKDLISKEVRRYLRDVADHQTEAADQIASYDDMLNSLVQAALARVGMQQNMDMRKMIRVXRYHRGPHHDRGHLWHELSLHARAGLQVGLPDSDRRDXPYLSVPLPRLPQQKLALASRRRTDAKSSKXXGVXGAYVXARRH
;
A
#
# COMPACT_ATOMS: atom_id res chain seq x y z
N MET A 1 -24.46 6.57 1.13
CA MET A 1 -24.27 7.62 2.18
C MET A 1 -24.20 6.94 3.54
N VAL A 2 -23.22 7.32 4.35
CA VAL A 2 -23.05 6.80 5.71
C VAL A 2 -23.66 7.77 6.72
N ASP A 3 -23.40 9.07 6.58
CA ASP A 3 -23.92 10.09 7.49
C ASP A 3 -23.96 11.47 6.80
N CYS A 4 -24.88 12.32 7.27
CA CYS A 4 -25.00 13.71 6.85
C CYS A 4 -25.39 14.55 8.09
N GLY A 5 -24.46 15.35 8.60
CA GLY A 5 -24.64 16.18 9.78
C GLY A 5 -24.54 17.66 9.45
N VAL A 6 -25.41 18.47 10.06
CA VAL A 6 -25.33 19.93 10.04
C VAL A 6 -24.73 20.38 11.37
N TYR A 7 -23.73 21.24 11.33
CA TYR A 7 -23.00 21.76 12.49
C TYR A 7 -23.17 23.27 12.55
N VAL A 8 -23.52 23.78 13.74
CA VAL A 8 -23.75 25.21 14.00
C VAL A 8 -22.95 25.60 15.23
N CYS A 9 -22.06 26.56 15.10
CA CYS A 9 -21.20 27.04 16.22
C CYS A 9 -20.54 25.88 16.97
N GLY A 10 -20.08 24.86 16.24
CA GLY A 10 -19.40 23.68 16.80
C GLY A 10 -20.31 22.60 17.36
N GLN A 11 -21.63 22.71 17.19
CA GLN A 11 -22.58 21.74 17.73
C GLN A 11 -23.39 21.09 16.58
N ARG A 12 -23.51 19.78 16.63
CA ARG A 12 -24.29 19.04 15.64
C ARG A 12 -25.80 19.23 15.90
N LEU A 13 -26.53 19.65 14.89
CA LEU A 13 -28.00 19.73 14.94
C LEU A 13 -28.63 18.33 14.89
N PRO A 14 -29.67 18.09 15.70
CA PRO A 14 -30.41 16.83 15.59
C PRO A 14 -31.21 16.79 14.29
N GLY A 15 -31.34 15.60 13.73
CA GLY A 15 -32.14 15.37 12.52
C GLY A 15 -31.42 14.53 11.49
N LYS A 16 -32.15 14.20 10.46
CA LYS A 16 -31.62 13.53 9.26
C LYS A 16 -31.84 14.44 8.07
N TYR A 17 -30.81 14.68 7.33
CA TYR A 17 -30.81 15.62 6.23
C TYR A 17 -30.50 14.91 4.90
N THR A 18 -31.14 15.32 3.82
CA THR A 18 -30.63 15.08 2.46
C THR A 18 -29.53 16.12 2.18
N TYR A 19 -28.69 15.86 1.20
CA TYR A 19 -27.58 16.76 0.83
C TYR A 19 -28.04 18.20 0.60
N ALA A 20 -29.10 18.36 -0.24
CA ALA A 20 -29.63 19.68 -0.60
C ALA A 20 -30.32 20.39 0.60
N ALA A 21 -31.01 19.62 1.47
CA ALA A 21 -31.64 20.18 2.66
C ALA A 21 -30.59 20.66 3.67
N ALA A 22 -29.52 19.87 3.87
CA ALA A 22 -28.42 20.23 4.77
C ALA A 22 -27.74 21.53 4.34
N LEU A 23 -27.43 21.64 3.04
CA LEU A 23 -26.76 22.86 2.52
C LEU A 23 -27.68 24.10 2.60
N ARG A 24 -28.96 23.95 2.31
CA ARG A 24 -29.93 25.06 2.47
C ARG A 24 -30.01 25.52 3.91
N GLU A 25 -30.12 24.57 4.85
CA GLU A 25 -30.15 24.86 6.30
C GLU A 25 -28.92 25.67 6.72
N VAL A 26 -27.73 25.22 6.30
CA VAL A 26 -26.45 25.91 6.61
C VAL A 26 -26.47 27.33 6.06
N ARG A 27 -26.87 27.53 4.80
CA ARG A 27 -26.91 28.85 4.16
C ARG A 27 -27.94 29.79 4.81
N GLU A 28 -29.09 29.26 5.27
CA GLU A 28 -30.07 30.03 6.03
C GLU A 28 -29.53 30.45 7.40
N ILE A 29 -28.80 29.58 8.07
CA ILE A 29 -28.16 29.86 9.37
C ILE A 29 -27.03 30.88 9.23
N GLU A 30 -26.23 30.80 8.19
CA GLU A 30 -25.16 31.76 7.87
C GLU A 30 -25.69 33.17 7.60
N LEU A 31 -26.92 33.30 7.06
CA LEU A 31 -27.61 34.60 6.96
C LEU A 31 -27.88 35.26 8.30
N UNK A 32 -27.77 34.42 9.30
CA UNK A 32 -27.92 34.87 10.56
C UNK A 32 -26.69 35.25 11.25
N UNK A 33 -25.75 34.99 10.57
CA UNK A 33 -24.59 35.21 11.08
C UNK A 33 -24.03 34.22 11.94
N GLN A 34 -24.50 33.19 11.93
CA GLN A 34 -23.97 32.05 12.69
C GLN A 34 -23.07 31.20 11.81
N GLU A 35 -21.95 30.76 12.32
CA GLU A 35 -21.04 29.85 11.62
C GLU A 35 -21.68 28.46 11.55
N ALA A 36 -21.81 27.92 10.34
CA ALA A 36 -22.43 26.62 10.10
C ALA A 36 -21.76 25.91 8.93
N PHE A 37 -21.79 24.58 8.93
CA PHE A 37 -21.32 23.78 7.81
C PHE A 37 -21.97 22.40 7.81
N VAL A 38 -21.90 21.72 6.65
CA VAL A 38 -22.34 20.34 6.47
C VAL A 38 -21.13 19.41 6.49
N TRP A 39 -21.23 18.27 7.19
CA TRP A 39 -20.24 17.18 7.07
C TRP A 39 -20.93 15.90 6.58
N ILE A 40 -20.56 15.44 5.37
CA ILE A 40 -21.12 14.26 4.71
C ILE A 40 -20.05 13.15 4.70
N GLY A 41 -20.49 11.93 5.03
CA GLY A 41 -19.69 10.71 4.92
C GLY A 41 -20.24 9.77 3.86
N LEU A 42 -19.42 9.40 2.90
CA LEU A 42 -19.71 8.41 1.86
C LEU A 42 -18.73 7.23 1.97
N HIS A 43 -19.21 6.03 1.69
CA HIS A 43 -18.39 4.82 1.61
C HIS A 43 -18.63 4.17 0.27
N GLU A 44 -17.58 4.08 -0.53
CA GLU A 44 -17.60 3.50 -1.87
C GLU A 44 -18.80 3.97 -2.71
N PRO A 45 -18.97 5.29 -2.88
CA PRO A 45 -20.11 5.79 -3.66
C PRO A 45 -19.98 5.40 -5.13
N ASP A 46 -21.10 5.10 -5.74
CA ASP A 46 -21.16 4.93 -7.21
C ASP A 46 -21.17 6.30 -7.90
N GLU A 47 -21.05 6.28 -9.24
CA GLU A 47 -21.01 7.50 -10.06
C GLU A 47 -22.24 8.40 -9.83
N ASN A 48 -23.43 7.80 -9.72
CA ASN A 48 -24.68 8.56 -9.55
C ASN A 48 -24.72 9.25 -8.18
N GLN A 49 -24.37 8.52 -7.11
CA GLN A 49 -24.30 9.09 -5.76
C GLN A 49 -23.28 10.24 -5.69
N MET A 50 -22.13 10.05 -6.33
CA MET A 50 -21.08 11.07 -6.31
C MET A 50 -21.49 12.28 -7.15
N GLN A 51 -22.20 12.08 -8.28
CA GLN A 51 -22.72 13.16 -9.10
C GLN A 51 -23.81 13.96 -8.36
N ASP A 52 -24.73 13.29 -7.64
CA ASP A 52 -25.74 13.96 -6.81
C ASP A 52 -25.09 14.91 -5.79
N VAL A 53 -24.01 14.47 -5.14
CA VAL A 53 -23.27 15.28 -4.18
C VAL A 53 -22.53 16.44 -4.91
N ALA A 54 -21.92 16.14 -6.04
CA ALA A 54 -21.18 17.12 -6.83
C ALA A 54 -22.10 18.26 -7.32
N ASP A 55 -23.31 17.93 -7.75
CA ASP A 55 -24.30 18.92 -8.21
C ASP A 55 -24.74 19.86 -7.08
N VAL A 56 -24.90 19.30 -5.86
CA VAL A 56 -25.32 20.10 -4.69
C VAL A 56 -24.19 21.03 -4.20
N PHE A 57 -22.95 20.52 -4.13
CA PHE A 57 -21.82 21.23 -3.51
C PHE A 57 -20.91 21.92 -4.52
N GLY A 58 -21.17 21.77 -5.81
CA GLY A 58 -20.39 22.40 -6.88
C GLY A 58 -18.97 21.81 -6.98
N LEU A 59 -18.84 20.48 -6.82
CA LEU A 59 -17.53 19.85 -6.85
C LEU A 59 -16.96 19.77 -8.28
N HIS A 60 -15.67 19.93 -8.41
CA HIS A 60 -15.00 19.92 -9.71
C HIS A 60 -15.02 18.51 -10.33
N PRO A 61 -15.41 18.37 -11.62
CA PRO A 61 -15.57 17.05 -12.25
C PRO A 61 -14.34 16.14 -12.16
N LEU A 62 -13.12 16.67 -12.29
CA LEU A 62 -11.90 15.86 -12.17
C LEU A 62 -11.73 15.26 -10.77
N ALA A 63 -12.06 16.01 -9.73
CA ALA A 63 -11.99 15.52 -8.37
C ALA A 63 -13.12 14.50 -8.07
N VAL A 64 -14.27 14.67 -8.71
CA VAL A 64 -15.40 13.71 -8.64
C VAL A 64 -15.01 12.38 -9.31
N GLU A 65 -14.37 12.44 -10.47
CA GLU A 65 -13.86 11.26 -11.18
C GLU A 65 -12.86 10.49 -10.29
N ASP A 66 -11.92 11.20 -9.67
CA ASP A 66 -10.94 10.60 -8.73
C ASP A 66 -11.65 9.95 -7.54
N ALA A 67 -12.71 10.57 -7.02
CA ALA A 67 -13.44 10.07 -5.84
C ALA A 67 -14.27 8.80 -6.13
N VAL A 68 -14.66 8.59 -7.37
CA VAL A 68 -15.34 7.35 -7.79
C VAL A 68 -14.31 6.24 -8.04
N HIS A 69 -13.20 6.58 -8.69
CA HIS A 69 -12.16 5.64 -9.08
C HIS A 69 -11.04 5.61 -8.02
N ALA A 70 -11.12 4.68 -7.09
CA ALA A 70 -10.10 4.49 -6.05
C ALA A 70 -8.69 4.26 -6.65
N HIS A 71 -7.67 4.19 -5.82
CA HIS A 71 -6.25 3.96 -6.14
C HIS A 71 -5.50 5.25 -6.53
N GLN A 72 -5.94 6.35 -5.94
CA GLN A 72 -5.26 7.64 -6.14
C GLN A 72 -3.97 7.72 -5.29
N ARG A 73 -3.02 8.51 -5.75
CA ARG A 73 -1.85 8.89 -4.98
C ARG A 73 -2.23 9.99 -3.97
N PRO A 74 -1.70 9.98 -2.76
CA PRO A 74 -1.94 11.10 -1.83
C PRO A 74 -1.55 12.43 -2.46
N LYS A 75 -2.47 13.39 -2.40
CA LYS A 75 -2.28 14.71 -3.04
C LYS A 75 -3.22 15.75 -2.44
N LEU A 76 -2.87 17.01 -2.61
CA LEU A 76 -3.74 18.15 -2.36
C LEU A 76 -3.94 18.89 -3.67
N GLU A 77 -5.18 19.11 -4.06
CA GLU A 77 -5.56 19.93 -5.21
C GLU A 77 -6.50 21.05 -4.74
N ARG A 78 -6.41 22.18 -5.40
CA ARG A 78 -7.28 23.33 -5.15
C ARG A 78 -8.11 23.63 -6.40
N TYR A 79 -9.41 23.68 -6.23
CA TYR A 79 -10.38 24.08 -7.24
C TYR A 79 -11.13 25.29 -6.72
N ASP A 80 -10.68 26.47 -7.12
CA ASP A 80 -11.21 27.77 -6.65
C ASP A 80 -11.17 27.89 -5.12
N GLU A 81 -12.32 27.80 -4.46
CA GLU A 81 -12.46 27.87 -3.00
C GLU A 81 -12.60 26.49 -2.34
N THR A 82 -12.49 25.41 -3.10
CA THR A 82 -12.57 24.05 -2.59
C THR A 82 -11.19 23.39 -2.59
N LEU A 83 -10.80 22.78 -1.48
CA LEU A 83 -9.63 21.91 -1.41
C LEU A 83 -10.08 20.45 -1.55
N PHE A 84 -9.32 19.69 -2.31
CA PHE A 84 -9.48 18.24 -2.48
C PHE A 84 -8.20 17.57 -1.97
N LEU A 85 -8.33 16.85 -0.86
CA LEU A 85 -7.21 16.14 -0.21
C LEU A 85 -7.44 14.64 -0.33
N VAL A 86 -6.46 13.92 -0.84
CA VAL A 86 -6.44 12.46 -0.91
C VAL A 86 -5.44 11.93 0.10
N LEU A 87 -5.89 11.06 0.98
CA LEU A 87 -5.08 10.38 1.99
C LEU A 87 -5.17 8.87 1.75
N LYS A 88 -4.05 8.16 1.86
CA LYS A 88 -4.06 6.70 1.96
C LYS A 88 -4.16 6.32 3.43
N THR A 89 -5.06 5.41 3.76
CA THR A 89 -5.09 4.80 5.09
C THR A 89 -4.24 3.55 5.10
N VAL A 90 -3.69 3.22 6.26
CA VAL A 90 -2.94 1.99 6.48
C VAL A 90 -3.48 1.28 7.71
N ASN A 91 -3.39 -0.04 7.70
CA ASN A 91 -3.79 -0.89 8.80
C ASN A 91 -2.81 -2.06 8.92
N TYR A 92 -2.31 -2.31 10.13
CA TYR A 92 -1.43 -3.45 10.39
C TYR A 92 -2.27 -4.73 10.47
N VAL A 93 -1.87 -5.75 9.72
CA VAL A 93 -2.52 -7.07 9.73
C VAL A 93 -1.85 -7.94 10.80
N PRO A 94 -2.52 -8.23 11.92
CA PRO A 94 -1.91 -9.07 12.96
C PRO A 94 -1.55 -10.47 12.43
N HIS A 95 -0.35 -10.94 12.79
CA HIS A 95 0.14 -12.25 12.38
C HIS A 95 1.05 -12.84 13.47
N GLU A 96 1.22 -14.16 13.46
CA GLU A 96 2.05 -14.87 14.45
C GLU A 96 3.55 -14.67 14.21
N SER A 97 3.94 -14.58 12.95
CA SER A 97 5.32 -14.29 12.55
C SER A 97 5.36 -13.86 11.08
N VAL A 98 6.35 -13.07 10.72
CA VAL A 98 6.58 -12.61 9.34
C VAL A 98 6.78 -13.79 8.38
N VAL A 99 7.35 -14.90 8.86
CA VAL A 99 7.59 -16.12 8.06
C VAL A 99 6.26 -16.74 7.59
N LEU A 100 5.19 -16.58 8.36
CA LEU A 100 3.86 -17.12 8.04
C LEU A 100 2.93 -16.09 7.40
N ALA A 101 3.28 -14.81 7.47
CA ALA A 101 2.46 -13.72 6.95
C ALA A 101 2.43 -13.73 5.42
N ARG A 102 1.31 -13.32 4.87
CA ARG A 102 1.14 -13.09 3.42
C ARG A 102 1.07 -11.61 3.08
N GLU A 103 0.65 -10.82 4.05
CA GLU A 103 0.43 -9.40 3.99
C GLU A 103 0.60 -8.85 5.40
N ILE A 104 1.19 -7.69 5.53
CA ILE A 104 1.47 -7.06 6.83
C ILE A 104 0.73 -5.72 6.91
N VAL A 105 0.56 -5.03 5.79
CA VAL A 105 -0.10 -3.73 5.72
C VAL A 105 -1.23 -3.76 4.69
N GLU A 106 -2.44 -3.49 5.15
CA GLU A 106 -3.58 -3.23 4.27
C GLU A 106 -3.72 -1.72 4.06
N THR A 107 -4.13 -1.31 2.86
CA THR A 107 -4.31 0.10 2.51
C THR A 107 -5.74 0.38 2.06
N GLY A 108 -6.20 1.60 2.35
CA GLY A 108 -7.45 2.15 1.85
C GLY A 108 -7.26 3.61 1.47
N GLU A 109 -8.36 4.34 1.29
CA GLU A 109 -8.30 5.76 0.89
C GLU A 109 -9.39 6.56 1.58
N ILE A 110 -9.04 7.78 1.96
CA ILE A 110 -10.00 8.81 2.37
C ILE A 110 -9.76 10.03 1.47
N MET A 111 -10.80 10.47 0.82
CA MET A 111 -10.79 11.68 0.00
C MET A 111 -11.70 12.71 0.66
N ILE A 112 -11.22 13.94 0.76
CA ILE A 112 -11.88 15.01 1.51
C ILE A 112 -12.03 16.22 0.59
N PHE A 113 -13.26 16.61 0.33
CA PHE A 113 -13.58 17.89 -0.30
C PHE A 113 -13.95 18.85 0.82
N VAL A 114 -13.27 19.98 0.87
CA VAL A 114 -13.54 21.01 1.90
C VAL A 114 -13.80 22.33 1.21
N GLY A 115 -14.98 22.87 1.42
CA GLY A 115 -15.34 24.23 1.04
C GLY A 115 -15.55 25.11 2.25
N LYS A 116 -16.09 26.28 2.02
CA LYS A 116 -16.39 27.26 3.08
C LYS A 116 -17.46 26.72 4.06
N ASP A 117 -18.50 26.09 3.52
CA ASP A 117 -19.72 25.70 4.23
C ASP A 117 -19.95 24.17 4.23
N PHE A 118 -18.95 23.37 3.81
CA PHE A 118 -19.11 21.92 3.74
C PHE A 118 -17.79 21.14 3.86
N VAL A 119 -17.94 19.88 4.30
CA VAL A 119 -16.92 18.82 4.16
C VAL A 119 -17.62 17.60 3.59
N VAL A 120 -17.09 17.05 2.50
CA VAL A 120 -17.52 15.76 1.95
C VAL A 120 -16.34 14.80 2.09
N THR A 121 -16.56 13.68 2.80
CA THR A 121 -15.55 12.63 2.96
C THR A 121 -15.99 11.39 2.20
N VAL A 122 -15.12 10.87 1.34
CA VAL A 122 -15.33 9.64 0.58
C VAL A 122 -14.29 8.64 1.05
N ARG A 123 -14.73 7.45 1.43
CA ARG A 123 -13.85 6.39 1.92
C ARG A 123 -13.93 5.17 1.00
N HIS A 124 -12.76 4.61 0.66
CA HIS A 124 -12.61 3.33 -0.04
C HIS A 124 -11.80 2.37 0.83
N GLY A 125 -12.25 1.13 0.90
CA GLY A 125 -11.64 0.08 1.72
C GLY A 125 -12.35 -0.16 3.04
N GLU A 126 -11.99 -1.27 3.68
CA GLU A 126 -12.66 -1.73 4.91
C GLU A 126 -12.15 -1.03 6.18
N HIS A 127 -10.95 -0.42 6.11
CA HIS A 127 -10.29 0.22 7.25
C HIS A 127 -10.41 1.75 7.17
N GLY A 128 -10.01 2.43 8.23
CA GLY A 128 -10.02 3.88 8.30
C GLY A 128 -11.42 4.47 8.51
N GLY A 129 -12.28 3.77 9.24
CA GLY A 129 -13.63 4.25 9.55
C GLY A 129 -13.61 5.56 10.35
N LEU A 130 -14.30 6.60 9.84
CA LEU A 130 -14.30 7.95 10.43
C LEU A 130 -15.29 8.12 11.60
N SER A 131 -15.95 7.05 12.07
CA SER A 131 -16.89 7.13 13.17
C SER A 131 -16.23 7.62 14.47
N GLU A 132 -15.01 7.18 14.75
CA GLU A 132 -14.26 7.60 15.95
C GLU A 132 -13.81 9.06 15.82
N VAL A 133 -13.35 9.48 14.66
CA VAL A 133 -13.01 10.88 14.37
C VAL A 133 -14.24 11.75 14.61
N ARG A 134 -15.39 11.35 14.06
CA ARG A 134 -16.65 12.10 14.23
C ARG A 134 -17.05 12.19 15.71
N LYS A 135 -17.00 11.10 16.46
CA LYS A 135 -17.30 11.09 17.90
C LYS A 135 -16.37 12.03 18.68
N ARG A 136 -15.06 12.01 18.39
CA ARG A 136 -14.10 12.91 19.03
C ARG A 136 -14.42 14.37 18.72
N MET A 137 -14.72 14.68 17.47
CA MET A 137 -15.08 16.02 17.04
C MET A 137 -16.40 16.49 17.67
N ASP A 138 -17.43 15.63 17.71
CA ASP A 138 -18.73 15.94 18.35
C ASP A 138 -18.57 16.22 19.86
N ALA A 139 -17.54 15.62 20.48
CA ALA A 139 -17.20 15.86 21.90
C ALA A 139 -16.35 17.13 22.12
N ASP A 140 -15.86 17.76 21.05
CA ASP A 140 -15.02 18.97 21.11
C ASP A 140 -15.62 20.10 20.25
N PRO A 141 -16.68 20.76 20.76
CA PRO A 141 -17.30 21.87 20.03
C PRO A 141 -16.38 23.06 19.77
N GLU A 142 -15.38 23.29 20.64
CA GLU A 142 -14.42 24.39 20.46
C GLU A 142 -13.56 24.18 19.21
N HIS A 143 -13.12 22.95 18.98
CA HIS A 143 -12.37 22.62 17.77
C HIS A 143 -13.27 22.68 16.53
N LEU A 144 -14.52 22.18 16.63
CA LEU A 144 -15.50 22.23 15.52
C LEU A 144 -15.88 23.67 15.12
N ARG A 145 -15.78 24.65 16.02
CA ARG A 145 -15.98 26.09 15.72
C ARG A 145 -14.97 26.64 14.72
N LEU A 146 -13.83 25.98 14.57
CA LEU A 146 -12.83 26.38 13.56
C LEU A 146 -13.30 26.03 12.13
N GLY A 147 -14.48 25.40 12.00
CA GLY A 147 -15.16 25.18 10.72
C GLY A 147 -14.72 23.93 9.96
N PRO A 148 -15.06 23.85 8.67
CA PRO A 148 -14.81 22.66 7.85
C PRO A 148 -13.35 22.20 7.82
N TYR A 149 -12.42 23.13 7.86
CA TYR A 149 -10.98 22.82 7.82
C TYR A 149 -10.48 22.15 9.10
N ALA A 150 -11.18 22.32 10.24
CA ALA A 150 -10.89 21.56 11.47
C ALA A 150 -11.23 20.08 11.30
N VAL A 151 -12.29 19.77 10.57
CA VAL A 151 -12.63 18.37 10.23
C VAL A 151 -11.54 17.75 9.34
N MET A 152 -11.08 18.48 8.33
CA MET A 152 -9.97 18.03 7.47
C MET A 152 -8.72 17.77 8.31
N HIS A 153 -8.39 18.65 9.24
CA HIS A 153 -7.27 18.48 10.18
C HIS A 153 -7.45 17.19 10.99
N ALA A 154 -8.61 17.02 11.65
CA ALA A 154 -8.85 15.86 12.52
C ALA A 154 -8.75 14.51 11.77
N ILE A 155 -9.15 14.49 10.50
CA ILE A 155 -9.02 13.29 9.66
C ILE A 155 -7.54 13.06 9.27
N ALA A 156 -6.83 14.12 8.91
CA ALA A 156 -5.40 14.03 8.56
C ALA A 156 -4.57 13.56 9.76
N ASP A 157 -4.86 14.10 10.94
CA ASP A 157 -4.25 13.72 12.22
C ASP A 157 -4.47 12.23 12.50
N TYR A 158 -5.72 11.78 12.43
CA TYR A 158 -6.09 10.38 12.60
C TYR A 158 -5.32 9.44 11.65
N VAL A 159 -5.21 9.81 10.39
CA VAL A 159 -4.52 8.99 9.38
C VAL A 159 -3.01 8.95 9.66
N VAL A 160 -2.40 10.08 10.00
CA VAL A 160 -0.96 10.17 10.26
C VAL A 160 -0.59 9.45 11.57
N ASP A 161 -1.44 9.52 12.60
CA ASP A 161 -1.27 8.73 13.83
C ASP A 161 -1.23 7.23 13.53
N HIS A 162 -2.07 6.76 12.61
CA HIS A 162 -2.06 5.35 12.19
C HIS A 162 -0.77 5.00 11.42
N TYR A 163 -0.17 5.93 10.68
CA TYR A 163 1.14 5.69 10.08
C TYR A 163 2.19 5.41 11.16
N LEU A 164 2.25 6.22 12.21
CA LEU A 164 3.17 6.01 13.33
C LEU A 164 2.91 4.69 14.04
N GLU A 165 1.64 4.36 14.28
CA GLU A 165 1.25 3.07 14.90
C GLU A 165 1.74 1.89 14.06
N VAL A 166 1.47 1.89 12.76
CA VAL A 166 1.86 0.80 11.85
C VAL A 166 3.39 0.70 11.73
N THR A 167 4.11 1.82 11.62
CA THR A 167 5.57 1.80 11.58
C THR A 167 6.16 1.21 12.87
N ASN A 168 5.62 1.58 14.03
CA ASN A 168 6.07 1.02 15.32
C ASN A 168 5.83 -0.50 15.42
N LEU A 169 4.70 -1.00 14.91
CA LEU A 169 4.42 -2.44 14.88
C LEU A 169 5.40 -3.17 13.94
N MET A 170 5.69 -2.59 12.78
CA MET A 170 6.63 -3.15 11.79
C MET A 170 8.08 -3.22 12.32
N GLU A 171 8.46 -2.35 13.25
CA GLU A 171 9.78 -2.41 13.89
C GLU A 171 10.02 -3.80 14.51
N THR A 172 9.03 -4.31 15.24
CA THR A 172 9.09 -5.65 15.84
C THR A 172 9.29 -6.76 14.79
N ASP A 173 8.63 -6.62 13.64
CA ASP A 173 8.74 -7.58 12.54
C ASP A 173 10.15 -7.56 11.93
N ILE A 174 10.71 -6.38 11.72
CA ILE A 174 12.05 -6.19 11.15
C ILE A 174 13.10 -6.75 12.10
N ASP A 175 13.00 -6.47 13.40
CA ASP A 175 13.90 -7.00 14.42
C ASP A 175 13.85 -8.54 14.46
N SER A 176 12.65 -9.12 14.40
CA SER A 176 12.48 -10.58 14.41
C SER A 176 13.13 -11.24 13.19
N ILE A 177 13.04 -10.63 12.02
CA ILE A 177 13.68 -11.14 10.79
C ILE A 177 15.19 -10.97 10.86
N GLU A 178 15.70 -9.89 11.45
CA GLU A 178 17.14 -9.71 11.67
C GLU A 178 17.69 -10.85 12.55
N GLU A 179 17.03 -11.17 13.66
CA GLU A 179 17.43 -12.29 14.52
C GLU A 179 17.47 -13.61 13.75
N VAL A 180 16.43 -13.92 12.97
CA VAL A 180 16.34 -15.15 12.17
C VAL A 180 17.43 -15.19 11.10
N ALA A 181 17.69 -14.06 10.43
CA ALA A 181 18.71 -13.94 9.36
C ALA A 181 20.12 -14.24 9.87
N PHE A 182 20.43 -13.85 11.11
CA PHE A 182 21.75 -14.04 11.70
C PHE A 182 21.86 -15.26 12.62
N ALA A 183 20.77 -16.01 12.85
CA ALA A 183 20.80 -17.21 13.70
C ALA A 183 21.78 -18.27 13.17
N PRO A 184 22.68 -18.79 14.01
CA PRO A 184 23.64 -19.81 13.57
C PRO A 184 22.95 -21.14 13.25
N GLY A 185 23.39 -21.79 12.17
CA GLY A 185 22.93 -23.14 11.78
C GLY A 185 21.59 -23.21 11.08
N ARG A 186 20.83 -22.13 10.97
CA ARG A 186 19.56 -22.11 10.23
C ARG A 186 19.79 -21.84 8.74
N LYS A 187 19.03 -22.49 7.91
CA LYS A 187 18.95 -22.17 6.49
C LYS A 187 18.20 -20.83 6.35
N LEU A 188 18.85 -19.89 5.69
CA LEU A 188 18.27 -18.57 5.52
C LEU A 188 17.14 -18.61 4.49
N ASP A 189 15.95 -18.18 4.92
CA ASP A 189 14.82 -17.94 4.04
C ASP A 189 14.79 -16.43 3.71
N ILE A 190 14.83 -16.10 2.46
CA ILE A 190 14.88 -14.72 1.99
C ILE A 190 13.47 -14.16 1.73
N GLU A 191 12.45 -15.02 1.61
CA GLU A 191 11.08 -14.60 1.28
C GLU A 191 10.48 -13.63 2.30
N PRO A 192 10.61 -13.84 3.63
CA PRO A 192 10.09 -12.88 4.60
C PRO A 192 10.75 -11.49 4.53
N ILE A 193 12.04 -11.43 4.18
CA ILE A 193 12.75 -10.15 3.97
C ILE A 193 12.14 -9.40 2.78
N TYR A 194 11.85 -10.11 1.68
CA TYR A 194 11.19 -9.50 0.51
C TYR A 194 9.76 -9.08 0.80
N LEU A 195 9.02 -9.83 1.62
CA LEU A 195 7.68 -9.43 2.06
C LEU A 195 7.76 -8.07 2.79
N LEU A 196 8.59 -7.97 3.83
CA LEU A 196 8.78 -6.71 4.58
C LEU A 196 9.22 -5.57 3.66
N LYS A 197 10.13 -5.86 2.72
CA LYS A 197 10.59 -4.86 1.76
C LYS A 197 9.44 -4.32 0.90
N ARG A 198 8.55 -5.18 0.45
CA ARG A 198 7.36 -4.80 -0.33
C ARG A 198 6.42 -3.91 0.51
N GLU A 199 6.18 -4.30 1.76
CA GLU A 199 5.29 -3.56 2.66
C GLU A 199 5.87 -2.17 3.00
N VAL A 200 7.18 -2.07 3.24
CA VAL A 200 7.87 -0.79 3.47
C VAL A 200 7.75 0.13 2.24
N VAL A 201 7.88 -0.41 1.04
CA VAL A 201 7.70 0.36 -0.22
C VAL A 201 6.24 0.86 -0.32
N GLU A 202 5.27 0.03 0.06
CA GLU A 202 3.86 0.43 0.04
C GLU A 202 3.59 1.56 1.06
N LEU A 203 4.09 1.44 2.29
CA LEU A 203 4.00 2.51 3.29
C LEU A 203 4.62 3.81 2.79
N ARG A 204 5.79 3.73 2.16
CA ARG A 204 6.45 4.92 1.59
C ARG A 204 5.58 5.61 0.54
N ARG A 205 4.85 4.83 -0.27
CA ARG A 205 3.91 5.38 -1.27
C ARG A 205 2.71 6.07 -0.63
N CYS A 206 2.30 5.62 0.56
CA CYS A 206 1.19 6.22 1.31
C CYS A 206 1.63 7.51 2.01
N VAL A 207 2.82 7.53 2.62
CA VAL A 207 3.26 8.56 3.54
C VAL A 207 3.99 9.72 2.84
N ASN A 208 4.96 9.41 1.97
CA ASN A 208 5.89 10.44 1.45
C ASN A 208 5.20 11.54 0.64
N PRO A 209 4.18 11.27 -0.22
CA PRO A 209 3.57 12.35 -1.00
C PRO A 209 2.86 13.41 -0.16
N LEU A 210 2.47 13.08 1.09
CA LEU A 210 1.77 14.00 1.97
C LEU A 210 2.64 15.18 2.44
N SER A 211 3.96 15.04 2.45
CA SER A 211 4.85 16.16 2.78
C SER A 211 4.59 17.36 1.87
N THR A 212 4.42 17.13 0.58
CA THR A 212 4.08 18.18 -0.41
C THR A 212 2.68 18.74 -0.15
N ALA A 213 1.71 17.87 0.16
CA ALA A 213 0.34 18.30 0.45
C ALA A 213 0.30 19.24 1.67
N PHE A 214 0.94 18.85 2.77
CA PHE A 214 0.99 19.67 3.98
C PHE A 214 1.74 20.99 3.76
N GLN A 215 2.84 20.96 3.01
CA GLN A 215 3.58 22.17 2.65
C GLN A 215 2.67 23.14 1.87
N ARG A 216 1.92 22.64 0.91
CA ARG A 216 0.99 23.46 0.11
C ARG A 216 -0.14 24.05 0.96
N MET A 217 -0.67 23.30 1.94
CA MET A 217 -1.64 23.83 2.91
C MET A 217 -1.07 25.04 3.67
N GLN A 218 0.22 24.97 4.05
CA GLN A 218 0.88 26.04 4.80
C GLN A 218 1.21 27.26 3.93
N THR A 219 1.42 27.09 2.64
CA THR A 219 1.94 28.16 1.77
C THR A 219 0.89 28.71 0.79
N GLU A 220 0.15 27.82 0.12
CA GLU A 220 -0.74 28.16 -1.02
C GLU A 220 -2.21 28.34 -0.61
N SER A 221 -2.63 27.85 0.56
CA SER A 221 -4.04 27.85 0.99
C SER A 221 -4.27 28.73 2.23
N LYS A 222 -3.45 29.77 2.42
CA LYS A 222 -3.54 30.68 3.57
C LYS A 222 -4.82 31.50 3.61
N ASP A 223 -5.39 31.74 2.45
CA ASP A 223 -6.65 32.46 2.29
C ASP A 223 -7.87 31.62 2.68
N LEU A 224 -7.76 30.28 2.56
CA LEU A 224 -8.85 29.36 2.88
C LEU A 224 -8.75 28.81 4.30
N ILE A 225 -7.54 28.45 4.74
CA ILE A 225 -7.31 27.79 6.03
C ILE A 225 -6.89 28.83 7.07
N SER A 226 -7.64 28.90 8.17
CA SER A 226 -7.35 29.84 9.28
C SER A 226 -5.93 29.59 9.84
N LYS A 227 -5.35 30.64 10.43
CA LYS A 227 -4.03 30.55 11.10
C LYS A 227 -4.01 29.50 12.18
N GLU A 228 -5.11 29.33 12.89
CA GLU A 228 -5.24 28.38 13.99
C GLU A 228 -5.20 26.94 13.46
N VAL A 229 -6.02 26.61 12.47
CA VAL A 229 -6.02 25.26 11.84
C VAL A 229 -4.65 24.95 11.22
N ARG A 230 -3.99 25.95 10.60
CA ARG A 230 -2.64 25.73 10.03
C ARG A 230 -1.61 25.38 11.11
N ARG A 231 -1.78 25.85 12.35
CA ARG A 231 -0.89 25.44 13.46
C ARG A 231 -1.06 23.97 13.80
N TYR A 232 -2.29 23.47 13.84
CA TYR A 232 -2.58 22.05 14.03
C TYR A 232 -2.05 21.21 12.87
N LEU A 233 -2.27 21.65 11.64
CA LEU A 233 -1.76 20.94 10.45
C LEU A 233 -0.21 20.90 10.38
N ARG A 234 0.48 21.82 11.05
CA ARG A 234 1.94 21.75 11.16
C ARG A 234 2.37 20.60 12.05
N ASP A 235 1.68 20.37 13.15
CA ASP A 235 1.91 19.25 14.05
C ASP A 235 1.72 17.92 13.31
N VAL A 236 0.66 17.80 12.54
CA VAL A 236 0.40 16.61 11.68
C VAL A 236 1.55 16.42 10.67
N ALA A 237 2.06 17.51 10.08
CA ALA A 237 3.18 17.45 9.13
C ALA A 237 4.47 16.98 9.82
N ASP A 238 4.69 17.36 11.07
CA ASP A 238 5.85 16.91 11.85
C ASP A 238 5.75 15.39 12.13
N HIS A 239 4.57 14.89 12.54
CA HIS A 239 4.32 13.45 12.71
C HIS A 239 4.48 12.68 11.39
N GLN A 240 4.00 13.24 10.28
CA GLN A 240 4.16 12.61 8.95
C GLN A 240 5.64 12.50 8.58
N THR A 241 6.44 13.51 8.93
CA THR A 241 7.89 13.49 8.69
C THR A 241 8.55 12.40 9.54
N GLU A 242 8.16 12.27 10.81
CA GLU A 242 8.65 11.21 11.70
C GLU A 242 8.37 9.82 11.11
N ALA A 243 7.13 9.57 10.66
CA ALA A 243 6.77 8.30 10.01
C ALA A 243 7.61 8.04 8.75
N ALA A 244 7.81 9.07 7.92
CA ALA A 244 8.61 8.96 6.68
C ALA A 244 10.07 8.62 6.99
N ASP A 245 10.65 9.21 8.03
CA ASP A 245 12.04 8.93 8.46
C ASP A 245 12.18 7.50 8.99
N GLN A 246 11.22 7.02 9.78
CA GLN A 246 11.20 5.63 10.25
C GLN A 246 11.13 4.66 9.06
N ILE A 247 10.23 4.90 8.11
CA ILE A 247 10.08 4.07 6.90
C ILE A 247 11.40 4.05 6.09
N ALA A 248 12.09 5.18 5.97
CA ALA A 248 13.37 5.25 5.28
C ALA A 248 14.45 4.41 6.02
N SER A 249 14.48 4.48 7.35
CA SER A 249 15.37 3.66 8.17
C SER A 249 15.14 2.16 7.96
N TYR A 250 13.86 1.73 7.94
CA TYR A 250 13.50 0.33 7.69
C TYR A 250 13.93 -0.13 6.30
N ASP A 251 13.77 0.74 5.29
CA ASP A 251 14.23 0.45 3.92
C ASP A 251 15.73 0.17 3.88
N ASP A 252 16.52 0.97 4.58
CA ASP A 252 18.00 0.81 4.67
C ASP A 252 18.38 -0.46 5.44
N MET A 253 17.70 -0.74 6.56
CA MET A 253 17.91 -1.98 7.34
C MET A 253 17.64 -3.22 6.49
N LEU A 254 16.50 -3.25 5.80
CA LEU A 254 16.11 -4.38 4.93
C LEU A 254 17.07 -4.54 3.74
N ASN A 255 17.58 -3.44 3.16
CA ASN A 255 18.60 -3.50 2.13
C ASN A 255 19.88 -4.18 2.66
N SER A 256 20.30 -3.83 3.87
CA SER A 256 21.47 -4.42 4.54
C SER A 256 21.24 -5.91 4.81
N LEU A 257 20.04 -6.30 5.25
CA LEU A 257 19.68 -7.70 5.47
C LEU A 257 19.70 -8.51 4.16
N VAL A 258 19.21 -7.96 3.07
CA VAL A 258 19.26 -8.61 1.73
C VAL A 258 20.72 -8.86 1.34
N GLN A 259 21.59 -7.87 1.50
CA GLN A 259 23.02 -8.02 1.18
C GLN A 259 23.70 -9.08 2.05
N ALA A 260 23.44 -9.07 3.36
CA ALA A 260 23.97 -10.06 4.30
C ALA A 260 23.46 -11.48 3.95
N ALA A 261 22.19 -11.59 3.57
CA ALA A 261 21.58 -12.84 3.14
C ALA A 261 22.28 -13.42 1.90
N LEU A 262 22.52 -12.59 0.90
CA LEU A 262 23.22 -13.00 -0.33
C LEU A 262 24.66 -13.41 -0.05
N ALA A 263 25.38 -12.67 0.80
CA ALA A 263 26.76 -13.01 1.22
C ALA A 263 26.80 -14.36 1.93
N ARG A 264 25.82 -14.63 2.81
CA ARG A 264 25.72 -15.91 3.54
C ARG A 264 25.46 -17.09 2.59
N VAL A 265 24.57 -16.94 1.62
CA VAL A 265 24.33 -17.95 0.58
C VAL A 265 25.63 -18.25 -0.21
N GLY A 266 26.36 -17.21 -0.61
CA GLY A 266 27.66 -17.35 -1.30
C GLY A 266 28.70 -18.09 -0.46
N MET A 267 28.79 -17.78 0.82
CA MET A 267 29.71 -18.50 1.73
C MET A 267 29.32 -19.98 1.89
N GLN A 268 28.03 -20.27 1.98
CA GLN A 268 27.52 -21.64 2.09
C GLN A 268 27.87 -22.45 0.84
N GLN A 269 27.67 -21.89 -0.34
CA GLN A 269 28.04 -22.52 -1.61
C GLN A 269 29.55 -22.83 -1.68
N ASN A 270 30.38 -21.86 -1.23
CA ASN A 270 31.83 -22.07 -1.17
C ASN A 270 32.23 -23.20 -0.20
N MET A 271 31.60 -23.26 0.96
CA MET A 271 31.84 -24.34 1.92
C MET A 271 31.42 -25.70 1.38
N ASP A 272 30.29 -25.77 0.70
CA ASP A 272 29.79 -27.03 0.11
C ASP A 272 30.70 -27.48 -1.05
N MET A 273 31.21 -26.56 -1.88
CA MET A 273 32.25 -26.88 -2.88
C MET A 273 33.53 -27.42 -2.22
N ARG A 274 33.97 -26.79 -1.14
CA ARG A 274 35.17 -27.29 -0.39
C ARG A 274 34.93 -28.66 0.20
N LYS A 275 33.73 -28.97 0.72
CA LYS A 275 33.35 -30.29 1.22
C LYS A 275 33.38 -31.34 0.08
N MET A 276 32.82 -31.01 -1.09
CA MET A 276 32.81 -31.90 -2.26
C MET A 276 34.25 -32.19 -2.74
N ILE A 277 35.11 -31.18 -2.81
CA ILE A 277 36.53 -31.37 -3.17
C ILE A 277 37.24 -32.27 -2.16
N ARG A 278 36.92 -32.11 -0.86
CA ARG A 278 37.50 -32.93 0.21
C ARG A 278 37.04 -34.38 0.09
N VAL A 279 35.79 -34.65 -0.16
CA VAL A 279 35.25 -35.99 -0.39
C VAL A 279 35.89 -36.66 -1.63
N UNK A 280 36.07 -35.90 -2.46
CA UNK A 280 36.65 -36.27 -3.58
C UNK A 280 38.01 -36.66 -3.42
N ARG A 281 38.66 -36.10 -2.54
CA ARG A 281 40.07 -36.42 -2.24
C ARG A 281 40.19 -37.71 -1.40
N TYR A 282 39.20 -38.04 -0.59
CA TYR A 282 39.18 -39.23 0.25
C TYR A 282 38.89 -40.53 -0.53
N HIS A 283 38.22 -40.44 -1.69
CA HIS A 283 37.97 -41.60 -2.53
C HIS A 283 39.13 -41.97 -3.47
N ARG A 284 40.28 -41.26 -3.37
CA ARG A 284 41.51 -41.62 -4.04
C ARG A 284 42.30 -42.69 -3.20
N GLY A 285 41.76 -43.93 -3.15
CA GLY A 285 42.54 -45.07 -2.76
C GLY A 285 43.50 -45.47 -3.90
N PRO A 286 44.60 -46.16 -3.62
CA PRO A 286 45.62 -46.49 -4.64
C PRO A 286 45.16 -47.60 -5.56
N HIS A 287 44.44 -47.28 -6.63
CA HIS A 287 44.18 -48.24 -7.72
C HIS A 287 44.37 -47.56 -9.08
N HIS A 288 45.14 -48.27 -9.91
CA HIS A 288 45.44 -47.93 -11.27
C HIS A 288 44.16 -47.89 -12.16
N ASP A 289 44.16 -46.96 -13.08
CA ASP A 289 43.22 -46.76 -14.17
C ASP A 289 42.06 -45.77 -13.92
N ARG A 290 42.34 -44.45 -14.14
CA ARG A 290 41.35 -43.40 -13.93
C ARG A 290 41.52 -42.20 -14.85
N GLY A 291 41.75 -42.44 -16.12
CA GLY A 291 41.84 -41.32 -17.07
C GLY A 291 40.53 -40.61 -17.40
N HIS A 292 39.39 -41.26 -17.17
CA HIS A 292 38.09 -40.75 -17.67
C HIS A 292 37.32 -39.84 -16.71
N LEU A 293 37.51 -39.97 -15.41
CA LEU A 293 36.68 -39.20 -14.43
C LEU A 293 37.09 -37.73 -14.29
N TRP A 294 38.32 -37.41 -14.62
CA TRP A 294 38.81 -36.03 -14.50
C TRP A 294 38.33 -35.09 -15.60
N HIS A 295 37.95 -35.65 -16.73
CA HIS A 295 37.49 -34.86 -17.85
C HIS A 295 36.09 -34.28 -17.63
N GLU A 296 35.20 -35.00 -16.92
CA GLU A 296 33.85 -34.52 -16.65
C GLU A 296 33.79 -33.47 -15.52
N LEU A 297 34.60 -33.63 -14.47
CA LEU A 297 34.63 -32.69 -13.35
C LEU A 297 35.25 -31.35 -13.73
N SER A 298 36.22 -31.32 -14.68
CA SER A 298 36.80 -30.05 -15.13
C SER A 298 35.86 -29.25 -16.04
N LEU A 299 34.90 -29.93 -16.69
CA LEU A 299 33.89 -29.28 -17.55
C LEU A 299 32.82 -28.55 -16.71
N HIS A 300 32.41 -29.12 -15.57
CA HIS A 300 31.42 -28.49 -14.71
C HIS A 300 31.99 -27.30 -13.91
N ALA A 301 33.27 -27.32 -13.57
CA ALA A 301 33.91 -26.21 -12.85
C ALA A 301 34.10 -24.97 -13.76
N ARG A 302 34.22 -25.16 -15.07
CA ARG A 302 34.36 -24.04 -16.00
C ARG A 302 33.06 -23.40 -16.42
N ALA A 303 31.94 -24.09 -16.30
CA ALA A 303 30.63 -23.55 -16.65
C ALA A 303 30.09 -22.53 -15.62
N GLY A 304 30.61 -22.54 -14.38
CA GLY A 304 30.15 -21.66 -13.33
C GLY A 304 30.90 -20.32 -13.19
N LEU A 305 31.92 -20.09 -14.01
CA LEU A 305 32.82 -18.94 -13.84
C LEU A 305 32.78 -17.89 -14.97
N GLN A 306 31.70 -17.85 -15.74
CA GLN A 306 31.52 -16.80 -16.76
C GLN A 306 30.39 -15.86 -16.40
N VAL A 307 30.60 -15.04 -15.37
CA VAL A 307 29.83 -13.80 -15.19
C VAL A 307 30.83 -12.65 -14.99
N GLY A 308 31.04 -11.96 -16.06
CA GLY A 308 31.37 -10.55 -16.12
C GLY A 308 32.78 -10.05 -15.76
N LEU A 309 33.58 -9.86 -16.76
CA LEU A 309 34.51 -8.73 -16.87
C LEU A 309 34.44 -8.18 -18.30
N PRO A 310 34.35 -6.88 -18.50
CA PRO A 310 34.33 -6.34 -19.85
C PRO A 310 35.74 -6.23 -20.44
N ASP A 311 35.79 -6.78 -21.54
CA ASP A 311 36.56 -6.67 -22.74
C ASP A 311 37.69 -5.66 -22.90
N SER A 312 38.82 -6.19 -23.34
CA SER A 312 39.64 -5.54 -24.36
C SER A 312 40.52 -6.58 -25.02
N ASP A 313 40.31 -6.72 -26.29
CA ASP A 313 41.10 -7.30 -27.38
C ASP A 313 40.53 -8.55 -28.06
N ARG A 314 40.11 -8.30 -29.29
CA ARG A 314 39.74 -9.24 -30.31
C ARG A 314 40.96 -10.06 -30.81
N ARG A 315 40.85 -11.37 -30.88
CA ARG A 315 41.38 -12.20 -31.98
C ARG A 315 40.79 -13.63 -31.96
N ASP A 316 40.35 -13.97 -33.14
CA ASP A 316 39.64 -15.14 -33.62
C ASP A 316 39.80 -16.51 -32.92
N UNK A 317 38.82 -17.16 -32.58
CA UNK A 317 38.78 -18.47 -32.37
C UNK A 317 37.56 -19.00 -33.02
N PRO A 318 37.58 -20.13 -33.41
CA PRO A 318 36.44 -20.65 -34.18
C PRO A 318 35.29 -21.12 -33.29
N TYR A 319 34.07 -20.91 -33.80
CA TYR A 319 32.81 -21.35 -33.19
C TYR A 319 32.71 -22.86 -33.13
N LEU A 320 32.67 -23.44 -31.94
CA LEU A 320 32.20 -24.79 -31.71
C LEU A 320 30.77 -24.74 -31.20
N SER A 321 29.81 -25.06 -32.07
CA SER A 321 28.40 -25.20 -31.76
C SER A 321 28.16 -26.51 -30.99
N VAL A 322 27.77 -26.39 -29.71
CA VAL A 322 27.34 -27.52 -28.90
C VAL A 322 25.80 -27.63 -29.00
N PRO A 323 25.26 -28.78 -29.45
CA PRO A 323 23.81 -28.94 -29.52
C PRO A 323 23.17 -29.09 -28.12
N LEU A 324 22.15 -28.28 -27.86
CA LEU A 324 21.33 -28.38 -26.65
C LEU A 324 20.50 -29.70 -26.68
N PRO A 325 20.42 -30.43 -25.58
CA PRO A 325 19.55 -31.61 -25.51
C PRO A 325 18.07 -31.22 -25.60
N ARG A 326 17.34 -31.85 -26.51
CA ARG A 326 15.89 -31.66 -26.66
C ARG A 326 15.15 -32.28 -25.45
N LEU A 327 14.45 -31.47 -24.73
CA LEU A 327 13.51 -31.94 -23.70
C LEU A 327 12.30 -32.66 -24.35
N PRO A 328 11.85 -33.77 -23.82
CA PRO A 328 10.72 -34.50 -24.39
C PRO A 328 9.42 -33.73 -24.27
N GLN A 329 8.72 -33.55 -25.38
CA GLN A 329 7.49 -32.77 -25.53
C GLN A 329 6.24 -33.36 -24.83
N GLN A 330 6.38 -34.38 -24.01
CA GLN A 330 5.20 -35.09 -23.47
C GLN A 330 4.50 -34.44 -22.27
N LYS A 331 5.02 -33.36 -21.69
CA LYS A 331 4.39 -32.73 -20.55
C LYS A 331 3.55 -31.47 -20.84
N LEU A 332 3.53 -30.99 -22.09
CA LEU A 332 2.71 -29.82 -22.44
C LEU A 332 1.25 -30.13 -22.85
N ALA A 333 0.94 -31.40 -23.15
CA ALA A 333 -0.40 -31.80 -23.62
C ALA A 333 -1.42 -31.97 -22.48
N LEU A 334 -0.98 -32.11 -21.23
CA LEU A 334 -1.88 -32.29 -20.08
C LEU A 334 -2.34 -30.98 -19.44
N ALA A 335 -1.62 -29.89 -19.69
CA ALA A 335 -2.00 -28.57 -19.13
C ALA A 335 -3.07 -27.86 -19.98
N SER A 336 -3.18 -28.19 -21.28
CA SER A 336 -4.21 -27.57 -22.16
C SER A 336 -5.59 -28.22 -22.01
N ARG A 337 -5.67 -29.50 -21.59
CA ARG A 337 -6.95 -30.20 -21.40
C ARG A 337 -7.69 -29.75 -20.13
N ARG A 338 -6.99 -29.28 -19.09
CA ARG A 338 -7.65 -28.80 -17.87
C ARG A 338 -8.27 -27.40 -18.00
N ARG A 339 -7.92 -26.64 -19.04
CA ARG A 339 -8.50 -25.29 -19.28
C ARG A 339 -9.79 -25.34 -20.10
N THR A 340 -10.05 -26.41 -20.84
CA THR A 340 -11.29 -26.56 -21.63
C THR A 340 -12.44 -27.13 -20.80
N ASP A 341 -12.15 -27.98 -19.82
CA ASP A 341 -13.20 -28.57 -18.97
C ASP A 341 -13.73 -27.60 -17.89
N ALA A 342 -12.94 -26.61 -17.49
CA ALA A 342 -13.38 -25.58 -16.55
C ALA A 342 -14.30 -24.51 -17.15
N LYS A 343 -14.30 -24.35 -18.48
CA LYS A 343 -15.20 -23.42 -19.19
C LYS A 343 -16.57 -24.05 -19.55
N SER A 344 -16.65 -25.39 -19.62
CA SER A 344 -17.89 -26.11 -19.91
C SER A 344 -18.81 -26.26 -18.68
N SER A 345 -18.26 -26.22 -17.49
CA SER A 345 -19.01 -26.39 -16.24
C SER A 345 -19.76 -25.10 -15.78
N LYS A 346 -19.40 -23.98 -16.29
CA LYS A 346 -20.08 -22.69 -15.93
C LYS A 346 -21.25 -22.28 -16.82
N UNK A 347 -21.45 -23.06 -17.67
CA UNK A 347 -22.48 -22.70 -18.58
C UNK A 347 -23.72 -23.50 -18.42
N UNK A 348 -23.51 -24.16 -17.66
CA UNK A 348 -24.63 -25.01 -17.47
C UNK A 348 -25.48 -24.67 -16.27
N GLY A 349 -25.07 -23.69 -15.64
CA GLY A 349 -25.71 -23.33 -14.38
C GLY A 349 -26.75 -22.20 -14.48
N VAL A 350 -26.96 -21.58 -15.53
CA VAL A 350 -27.82 -20.37 -15.63
C VAL A 350 -29.15 -20.54 -16.37
N UNK A 351 -29.33 -21.59 -16.66
CA UNK A 351 -30.54 -21.73 -17.35
C UNK A 351 -31.61 -22.53 -16.62
N GLY A 352 -31.57 -22.59 -15.44
CA GLY A 352 -32.51 -23.40 -14.69
C GLY A 352 -33.42 -22.62 -13.71
N ALA A 353 -33.35 -21.31 -13.63
CA ALA A 353 -33.98 -20.51 -12.56
C ALA A 353 -35.04 -19.50 -13.02
N TYR A 354 -35.77 -19.77 -14.14
CA TYR A 354 -36.82 -18.84 -14.59
C TYR A 354 -38.16 -19.56 -14.95
N VAL A 355 -38.61 -20.52 -14.22
CA VAL A 355 -40.02 -21.03 -14.27
C VAL A 355 -40.43 -21.49 -12.86
N UNK A 356 -40.86 -20.55 -12.19
CA UNK A 356 -41.64 -20.90 -11.05
C UNK A 356 -42.05 -19.80 -10.16
N ALA A 357 -42.45 -18.81 -10.70
CA ALA A 357 -43.11 -17.85 -9.85
C ALA A 357 -44.39 -17.33 -10.53
N ARG A 358 -45.35 -18.22 -10.73
CA ARG A 358 -46.75 -17.83 -10.90
C ARG A 358 -47.65 -19.00 -10.51
N ARG A 359 -48.02 -19.07 -9.25
CA ARG A 359 -49.34 -19.53 -8.72
C ARG A 359 -49.23 -19.60 -7.18
N HIS A 360 -49.86 -18.65 -6.57
CA HIS A 360 -50.69 -18.47 -5.35
C HIS A 360 -50.52 -17.06 -4.83
#